data_18305e7f9cc87fa9ecd1f7b928330218
#
_entry.id   18305e7f9cc87fa9ecd1f7b928330218
#
_cell.length_a   1.000
_cell.length_b   1.000
_cell.length_c   1.000
_cell.angle_alpha   90.00
_cell.angle_beta   90.00
_cell.angle_gamma   90.00
#
_symmetry.space_group_name_H-M   'P 1'
#
loop_
_entity.id
_entity.type
_entity.pdbx_description
1 polymer ?
#
loop_
_entity_poly.entity_id
_entity_poly.type
_entity_poly.pdbx_seq_one_letter_code
_entity_poly.pdbx_strand_id
1 'polypeptide(L)'
;MEAMGDKIAARKRMIAAGVPVVPGTEQPLQSAEEAVRICNEIGYPVMLKASMGGGGKGMRLIHNENEVVEAYNTARSESMSSFGDDTVYLEKFVEEPHHIEFQILGDNHGNVVHLFDRECSVQRRNQKIVEESPSPFLTPELRKEMGEKAVAAAKAVNYSGAGTIEFLVDKNRNFYFLEMNTRLQVEHPITEEVVGVDLVKEQIRIANDEVLHLRQEELFQRGHAIECRICAEDTENNFMPSPGIIKQLTEPNGIGVRIDSYVYEGYEIPIYYDPMIGKLIVWATTRQYAIERMRRVLYEYKITGLKTNLSYLKRIMHTPDFVKGEYNTLFIEKNSRMLLRSNGNNEEIENIAMIASYIDYLMNLEENKSSQYYASKQTEKKYGNTYRRPHRRCNFGEQRG
;
A
#
# COMPACT_ATOMS: atom_id res chain seq x y z
N MET A 1 7.71 7.81 25.32
CA MET A 1 8.30 7.03 24.21
C MET A 1 9.04 5.78 24.71
N GLU A 2 9.99 5.88 25.62
CA GLU A 2 10.71 4.70 26.19
C GLU A 2 9.77 3.60 26.71
N ALA A 3 8.67 3.97 27.33
CA ALA A 3 7.71 3.05 27.94
C ALA A 3 6.96 2.13 26.94
N MET A 4 6.99 2.45 25.64
CA MET A 4 6.38 1.66 24.56
C MET A 4 7.43 0.97 23.68
N GLY A 5 8.71 1.24 23.89
CA GLY A 5 9.82 0.57 23.18
C GLY A 5 10.13 -0.83 23.72
N ASP A 6 9.86 -1.10 24.99
CA ASP A 6 9.94 -2.43 25.60
C ASP A 6 8.56 -3.11 25.49
N LYS A 7 8.49 -4.21 24.76
CA LYS A 7 7.26 -4.96 24.48
C LYS A 7 6.61 -5.53 25.74
N ILE A 8 7.39 -5.97 26.73
CA ILE A 8 6.89 -6.50 28.00
C ILE A 8 6.29 -5.37 28.84
N ALA A 9 6.98 -4.22 28.92
CA ALA A 9 6.47 -3.05 29.64
C ALA A 9 5.21 -2.48 28.99
N ALA A 10 5.19 -2.38 27.65
CA ALA A 10 4.02 -1.98 26.89
C ALA A 10 2.83 -2.91 27.14
N ARG A 11 3.05 -4.23 27.08
CA ARG A 11 2.04 -5.25 27.36
C ARG A 11 1.40 -5.09 28.75
N LYS A 12 2.20 -4.93 29.81
CA LYS A 12 1.70 -4.72 31.18
C LYS A 12 0.82 -3.46 31.28
N ARG A 13 1.23 -2.37 30.62
CA ARG A 13 0.44 -1.13 30.58
C ARG A 13 -0.88 -1.31 29.84
N MET A 14 -0.88 -2.05 28.75
CA MET A 14 -2.11 -2.34 28.00
C MET A 14 -3.09 -3.19 28.81
N ILE A 15 -2.61 -4.22 29.51
CA ILE A 15 -3.44 -5.03 30.43
C ILE A 15 -4.06 -4.12 31.52
N ALA A 16 -3.25 -3.27 32.16
CA ALA A 16 -3.72 -2.34 33.17
C ALA A 16 -4.75 -1.32 32.63
N ALA A 17 -4.65 -0.95 31.36
CA ALA A 17 -5.60 -0.09 30.66
C ALA A 17 -6.85 -0.82 30.14
N GLY A 18 -6.97 -2.14 30.37
CA GLY A 18 -8.06 -2.96 29.85
C GLY A 18 -8.07 -3.12 28.34
N VAL A 19 -6.89 -3.01 27.70
CA VAL A 19 -6.69 -3.27 26.27
C VAL A 19 -6.31 -4.73 26.09
N PRO A 20 -7.03 -5.51 25.26
CA PRO A 20 -6.72 -6.91 25.02
C PRO A 20 -5.31 -7.09 24.46
N VAL A 21 -4.57 -8.06 24.99
CA VAL A 21 -3.24 -8.45 24.49
C VAL A 21 -3.24 -9.92 24.12
N VAL A 22 -2.36 -10.32 23.20
CA VAL A 22 -2.24 -11.74 22.82
C VAL A 22 -1.94 -12.56 24.08
N PRO A 23 -2.63 -13.68 24.39
CA PRO A 23 -2.31 -14.53 25.53
C PRO A 23 -0.84 -14.93 25.53
N GLY A 24 -0.14 -14.80 26.67
CA GLY A 24 1.31 -15.08 26.72
C GLY A 24 1.91 -14.69 28.07
N THR A 25 3.26 -14.67 28.17
CA THR A 25 3.95 -14.34 29.41
C THR A 25 3.94 -12.85 29.71
N GLU A 26 3.82 -12.52 30.98
CA GLU A 26 3.93 -11.14 31.48
C GLU A 26 5.33 -10.80 31.98
N GLN A 27 6.18 -11.79 32.11
CA GLN A 27 7.57 -11.69 32.54
C GLN A 27 8.49 -12.34 31.50
N PRO A 28 9.76 -11.92 31.44
CA PRO A 28 10.76 -12.63 30.67
C PRO A 28 10.89 -14.08 31.10
N LEU A 29 11.12 -14.96 30.14
CA LEU A 29 11.42 -16.35 30.40
C LEU A 29 12.80 -16.48 31.06
N GLN A 30 12.88 -17.29 32.12
CA GLN A 30 14.12 -17.49 32.88
C GLN A 30 14.91 -18.71 32.41
N SER A 31 14.22 -19.73 31.85
CA SER A 31 14.86 -20.95 31.38
C SER A 31 14.09 -21.62 30.24
N ALA A 32 14.75 -22.57 29.58
CA ALA A 32 14.12 -23.38 28.53
C ALA A 32 13.02 -24.29 29.11
N GLU A 33 13.20 -24.82 30.33
CA GLU A 33 12.20 -25.66 31.02
C GLU A 33 10.92 -24.85 31.33
N GLU A 34 11.08 -23.60 31.76
CA GLU A 34 9.96 -22.68 31.94
C GLU A 34 9.24 -22.42 30.62
N ALA A 35 9.98 -22.22 29.52
CA ALA A 35 9.41 -22.04 28.21
C ALA A 35 8.57 -23.25 27.78
N VAL A 36 9.05 -24.47 27.97
CA VAL A 36 8.31 -25.71 27.67
C VAL A 36 7.00 -25.76 28.49
N ARG A 37 7.06 -25.51 29.81
CA ARG A 37 5.87 -25.52 30.66
C ARG A 37 4.81 -24.52 30.18
N ILE A 38 5.23 -23.29 29.90
CA ILE A 38 4.31 -22.23 29.48
C ILE A 38 3.76 -22.50 28.07
N CYS A 39 4.56 -23.01 27.14
CA CYS A 39 4.07 -23.43 25.82
C CYS A 39 2.96 -24.47 25.93
N ASN A 40 3.10 -25.46 26.83
CA ASN A 40 2.10 -26.47 27.08
C ASN A 40 0.82 -25.91 27.71
N GLU A 41 0.94 -24.88 28.57
CA GLU A 41 -0.20 -24.18 29.17
C GLU A 41 -0.97 -23.33 28.15
N ILE A 42 -0.26 -22.57 27.29
CA ILE A 42 -0.86 -21.70 26.26
C ILE A 42 -1.42 -22.54 25.10
N GLY A 43 -0.81 -23.69 24.82
CA GLY A 43 -1.10 -24.55 23.67
C GLY A 43 -0.47 -24.05 22.35
N TYR A 44 -0.02 -24.98 21.55
CA TYR A 44 0.64 -24.70 20.26
C TYR A 44 -0.37 -24.27 19.17
N PRO A 45 0.07 -23.55 18.13
CA PRO A 45 1.38 -22.95 17.98
C PRO A 45 1.59 -21.73 18.88
N VAL A 46 2.85 -21.45 19.24
CA VAL A 46 3.25 -20.28 20.03
C VAL A 46 4.36 -19.51 19.34
N MET A 47 4.48 -18.23 19.63
CA MET A 47 5.52 -17.35 19.12
C MET A 47 6.45 -16.93 20.24
N LEU A 48 7.73 -17.27 20.12
CA LEU A 48 8.79 -16.78 20.98
C LEU A 48 9.33 -15.48 20.38
N LYS A 49 9.45 -14.43 21.21
CA LYS A 49 9.84 -13.09 20.76
C LYS A 49 10.93 -12.50 21.65
N ALA A 50 11.88 -11.78 21.06
CA ALA A 50 12.77 -10.89 21.79
C ALA A 50 11.99 -9.71 22.37
N SER A 51 12.31 -9.31 23.60
CA SER A 51 11.69 -8.15 24.28
C SER A 51 12.06 -6.85 23.58
N MET A 52 13.33 -6.70 23.23
CA MET A 52 13.86 -5.57 22.47
C MET A 52 13.90 -5.91 20.99
N GLY A 53 13.57 -4.95 20.13
CA GLY A 53 13.70 -5.09 18.67
C GLY A 53 12.39 -4.98 17.90
N GLY A 54 12.51 -4.97 16.57
CA GLY A 54 11.42 -4.82 15.61
C GLY A 54 11.72 -5.52 14.29
N GLY A 55 10.76 -5.45 13.33
CA GLY A 55 10.98 -5.99 11.98
C GLY A 55 11.10 -7.52 11.89
N GLY A 56 10.60 -8.26 12.89
CA GLY A 56 10.59 -9.74 12.86
C GLY A 56 11.90 -10.42 13.27
N LYS A 57 12.94 -9.70 13.66
CA LYS A 57 14.17 -10.29 14.20
C LYS A 57 13.95 -10.80 15.62
N GLY A 58 14.54 -11.96 15.94
CA GLY A 58 14.38 -12.60 17.25
C GLY A 58 12.99 -13.19 17.48
N MET A 59 12.25 -13.53 16.43
CA MET A 59 10.94 -14.19 16.49
C MET A 59 11.06 -15.64 15.99
N ARG A 60 10.48 -16.59 16.73
CA ARG A 60 10.44 -18.02 16.37
C ARG A 60 9.04 -18.57 16.58
N LEU A 61 8.47 -19.12 15.52
CA LEU A 61 7.23 -19.89 15.59
C LEU A 61 7.57 -21.30 16.04
N ILE A 62 6.84 -21.81 17.03
CA ILE A 62 7.01 -23.10 17.67
C ILE A 62 5.72 -23.89 17.52
N HIS A 63 5.78 -25.03 16.85
CA HIS A 63 4.61 -25.86 16.55
C HIS A 63 4.39 -27.00 17.53
N ASN A 64 5.44 -27.44 18.25
CA ASN A 64 5.39 -28.53 19.19
C ASN A 64 6.48 -28.44 20.26
N GLU A 65 6.36 -29.26 21.30
CA GLU A 65 7.26 -29.25 22.46
C GLU A 65 8.74 -29.47 22.11
N ASN A 66 9.03 -30.31 21.11
CA ASN A 66 10.41 -30.67 20.77
C ASN A 66 11.20 -29.48 20.21
N GLU A 67 10.53 -28.48 19.67
CA GLU A 67 11.15 -27.28 19.08
C GLU A 67 11.50 -26.21 20.13
N VAL A 68 10.90 -26.26 21.34
CA VAL A 68 10.94 -25.16 22.31
C VAL A 68 12.35 -24.83 22.76
N VAL A 69 13.14 -25.85 23.16
CA VAL A 69 14.48 -25.63 23.74
C VAL A 69 15.45 -25.03 22.72
N GLU A 70 15.44 -25.53 21.48
CA GLU A 70 16.26 -25.02 20.39
C GLU A 70 15.85 -23.57 20.03
N ALA A 71 14.54 -23.33 19.89
CA ALA A 71 14.00 -21.99 19.59
C ALA A 71 14.37 -20.98 20.68
N TYR A 72 14.28 -21.36 21.96
CA TYR A 72 14.64 -20.51 23.08
C TYR A 72 16.11 -20.09 23.05
N ASN A 73 17.02 -21.05 22.90
CA ASN A 73 18.46 -20.79 22.87
C ASN A 73 18.85 -19.92 21.65
N THR A 74 18.28 -20.24 20.49
CA THR A 74 18.54 -19.49 19.25
C THR A 74 18.04 -18.06 19.32
N ALA A 75 16.80 -17.85 19.80
CA ALA A 75 16.22 -16.51 19.93
C ALA A 75 17.00 -15.62 20.90
N ARG A 76 17.44 -16.15 22.03
CA ARG A 76 18.30 -15.44 22.99
C ARG A 76 19.63 -15.03 22.39
N SER A 77 20.31 -15.96 21.70
CA SER A 77 21.60 -15.69 21.04
C SER A 77 21.47 -14.59 19.96
N GLU A 78 20.42 -14.66 19.13
CA GLU A 78 20.14 -13.64 18.11
C GLU A 78 19.79 -12.29 18.73
N SER A 79 19.00 -12.29 19.80
CA SER A 79 18.62 -11.08 20.50
C SER A 79 19.84 -10.39 21.13
N MET A 80 20.68 -11.13 21.80
CA MET A 80 21.93 -10.63 22.38
C MET A 80 22.85 -10.04 21.30
N SER A 81 23.02 -10.73 20.16
CA SER A 81 23.91 -10.27 19.10
C SER A 81 23.37 -9.03 18.35
N SER A 82 22.05 -8.91 18.24
CA SER A 82 21.41 -7.84 17.46
C SER A 82 21.05 -6.60 18.29
N PHE A 83 20.73 -6.78 19.56
CA PHE A 83 20.15 -5.72 20.42
C PHE A 83 20.90 -5.54 21.76
N GLY A 84 21.86 -6.44 22.07
CA GLY A 84 22.59 -6.40 23.35
C GLY A 84 21.76 -6.85 24.55
N ASP A 85 20.59 -7.45 24.33
CA ASP A 85 19.67 -7.96 25.35
C ASP A 85 19.15 -9.33 24.91
N ASP A 86 19.27 -10.34 25.79
CA ASP A 86 18.85 -11.71 25.53
C ASP A 86 17.44 -12.05 26.04
N THR A 87 16.71 -11.04 26.47
CA THR A 87 15.38 -11.17 27.04
C THR A 87 14.37 -11.64 25.99
N VAL A 88 13.70 -12.76 26.28
CA VAL A 88 12.66 -13.35 25.42
C VAL A 88 11.39 -13.63 26.20
N TYR A 89 10.24 -13.64 25.49
CA TYR A 89 8.92 -13.93 26.04
C TYR A 89 8.09 -14.74 25.05
N LEU A 90 7.00 -15.36 25.50
CA LEU A 90 6.11 -16.18 24.70
C LEU A 90 4.74 -15.52 24.55
N GLU A 91 4.17 -15.70 23.37
CA GLU A 91 2.79 -15.36 23.05
C GLU A 91 2.12 -16.49 22.26
N LYS A 92 0.80 -16.64 22.42
CA LYS A 92 0.00 -17.47 21.52
C LYS A 92 0.19 -16.97 20.07
N PHE A 93 0.41 -17.89 19.15
CA PHE A 93 0.41 -17.51 17.74
C PHE A 93 -1.01 -17.30 17.26
N VAL A 94 -1.29 -16.10 16.76
CA VAL A 94 -2.57 -15.77 16.13
C VAL A 94 -2.51 -16.22 14.67
N GLU A 95 -3.31 -17.23 14.34
CA GLU A 95 -3.33 -17.78 12.99
C GLU A 95 -4.15 -16.91 12.04
N GLU A 96 -3.62 -16.68 10.84
CA GLU A 96 -4.28 -15.92 9.77
C GLU A 96 -4.90 -14.59 10.20
N PRO A 97 -4.19 -13.76 10.97
CA PRO A 97 -4.77 -12.54 11.48
C PRO A 97 -4.95 -11.48 10.40
N HIS A 98 -5.89 -10.56 10.64
CA HIS A 98 -5.87 -9.25 10.03
C HIS A 98 -4.93 -8.34 10.81
N HIS A 99 -4.20 -7.48 10.11
CA HIS A 99 -3.43 -6.39 10.68
C HIS A 99 -4.24 -5.10 10.53
N ILE A 100 -4.89 -4.71 11.61
CA ILE A 100 -5.75 -3.53 11.64
C ILE A 100 -5.20 -2.54 12.65
N GLU A 101 -5.18 -1.28 12.28
CA GLU A 101 -4.61 -0.23 13.10
C GLU A 101 -5.55 0.97 13.22
N PHE A 102 -5.40 1.73 14.31
CA PHE A 102 -6.18 2.94 14.56
C PHE A 102 -5.28 4.16 14.65
N GLN A 103 -5.58 5.17 13.84
CA GLN A 103 -4.91 6.46 13.91
C GLN A 103 -5.33 7.19 15.19
N ILE A 104 -4.35 7.67 15.96
CA ILE A 104 -4.55 8.44 17.19
C ILE A 104 -4.02 9.85 17.00
N LEU A 105 -4.74 10.81 17.54
CA LEU A 105 -4.26 12.14 17.86
C LEU A 105 -4.46 12.42 19.33
N GLY A 106 -3.40 12.87 20.01
CA GLY A 106 -3.44 13.30 21.41
C GLY A 106 -2.78 14.66 21.56
N ASP A 107 -3.33 15.55 22.39
CA ASP A 107 -2.71 16.83 22.73
C ASP A 107 -1.95 16.77 24.07
N ASN A 108 -1.32 17.88 24.44
CA ASN A 108 -0.62 18.00 25.72
C ASN A 108 -1.56 18.25 26.92
N HIS A 109 -2.87 18.39 26.66
CA HIS A 109 -3.91 18.71 27.65
C HIS A 109 -4.72 17.48 28.06
N GLY A 110 -4.38 16.29 27.51
CA GLY A 110 -5.02 15.01 27.84
C GLY A 110 -6.21 14.65 26.96
N ASN A 111 -6.51 15.44 25.92
CA ASN A 111 -7.52 15.08 24.94
C ASN A 111 -6.92 14.09 23.95
N VAL A 112 -7.62 12.99 23.69
CA VAL A 112 -7.22 11.95 22.75
C VAL A 112 -8.43 11.50 21.96
N VAL A 113 -8.30 11.48 20.64
CA VAL A 113 -9.29 10.92 19.71
C VAL A 113 -8.64 9.86 18.81
N HIS A 114 -9.47 8.95 18.31
CA HIS A 114 -9.08 8.10 17.18
C HIS A 114 -9.70 8.60 15.89
N LEU A 115 -8.95 8.47 14.77
CA LEU A 115 -9.40 8.80 13.43
C LEU A 115 -9.66 7.54 12.63
N PHE A 116 -10.27 6.56 13.27
CA PHE A 116 -10.69 5.26 12.74
C PHE A 116 -9.54 4.36 12.27
N ASP A 117 -9.96 3.28 11.61
CA ASP A 117 -9.14 2.13 11.26
C ASP A 117 -8.54 2.21 9.86
N ARG A 118 -7.42 1.50 9.72
CA ARG A 118 -6.81 1.11 8.46
C ARG A 118 -6.60 -0.39 8.44
N GLU A 119 -6.89 -1.03 7.33
CA GLU A 119 -6.60 -2.43 7.04
C GLU A 119 -5.25 -2.54 6.35
N CYS A 120 -4.30 -3.20 6.97
CA CYS A 120 -2.90 -3.28 6.54
C CYS A 120 -2.43 -4.72 6.30
N SER A 121 -3.34 -5.65 6.06
CA SER A 121 -3.01 -7.08 5.92
C SER A 121 -2.32 -7.45 4.61
N VAL A 122 -2.41 -6.60 3.57
CA VAL A 122 -1.70 -6.87 2.31
C VAL A 122 -0.24 -6.48 2.47
N GLN A 123 0.56 -7.44 2.93
CA GLN A 123 1.96 -7.22 3.25
C GLN A 123 2.85 -8.38 2.79
N ARG A 124 4.11 -8.09 2.52
CA ARG A 124 5.14 -9.06 2.17
C ARG A 124 6.29 -8.96 3.18
N ARG A 125 6.61 -10.07 3.86
CA ARG A 125 7.67 -10.08 4.88
C ARG A 125 7.49 -8.97 5.94
N ASN A 126 6.27 -8.77 6.41
CA ASN A 126 5.86 -7.71 7.34
C ASN A 126 5.99 -6.26 6.79
N GLN A 127 6.22 -6.07 5.50
CA GLN A 127 6.13 -4.78 4.84
C GLN A 127 4.75 -4.61 4.19
N LYS A 128 4.03 -3.59 4.59
CA LYS A 128 2.74 -3.21 4.00
C LYS A 128 2.96 -2.79 2.55
N ILE A 129 2.07 -3.22 1.64
CA ILE A 129 2.13 -2.94 0.19
C ILE A 129 0.89 -2.21 -0.29
N VAL A 130 -0.27 -2.62 0.23
CA VAL A 130 -1.57 -1.99 -0.02
C VAL A 130 -2.28 -1.85 1.31
N GLU A 131 -2.82 -0.67 1.55
CA GLU A 131 -3.61 -0.32 2.73
C GLU A 131 -4.95 0.26 2.30
N GLU A 132 -6.00 0.02 3.08
CA GLU A 132 -7.32 0.60 2.83
C GLU A 132 -8.00 1.08 4.12
N SER A 133 -8.89 2.03 4.00
CA SER A 133 -9.73 2.56 5.08
C SER A 133 -11.13 2.89 4.55
N PRO A 134 -12.19 2.47 5.26
CA PRO A 134 -12.22 1.57 6.42
C PRO A 134 -11.90 0.11 6.08
N SER A 135 -11.52 -0.70 7.08
CA SER A 135 -11.35 -2.14 6.91
C SER A 135 -12.66 -2.81 6.48
N PRO A 136 -12.65 -3.63 5.41
CA PRO A 136 -13.82 -4.40 5.02
C PRO A 136 -14.17 -5.54 5.98
N PHE A 137 -13.24 -5.92 6.87
CA PHE A 137 -13.40 -7.02 7.81
C PHE A 137 -14.16 -6.59 9.09
N LEU A 138 -14.01 -5.33 9.53
CA LEU A 138 -14.61 -4.85 10.77
C LEU A 138 -16.11 -4.57 10.65
N THR A 139 -16.88 -5.07 11.62
CA THR A 139 -18.26 -4.59 11.83
C THR A 139 -18.25 -3.21 12.48
N PRO A 140 -19.33 -2.42 12.40
CA PRO A 140 -19.44 -1.14 13.08
C PRO A 140 -19.20 -1.23 14.58
N GLU A 141 -19.71 -2.28 15.24
CA GLU A 141 -19.58 -2.53 16.68
C GLU A 141 -18.13 -2.79 17.06
N LEU A 142 -17.46 -3.70 16.33
CA LEU A 142 -16.07 -4.03 16.59
C LEU A 142 -15.15 -2.83 16.32
N ARG A 143 -15.41 -2.06 15.26
CA ARG A 143 -14.69 -0.81 14.97
C ARG A 143 -14.79 0.18 16.12
N LYS A 144 -15.98 0.35 16.69
CA LYS A 144 -16.19 1.21 17.84
C LYS A 144 -15.41 0.72 19.05
N GLU A 145 -15.53 -0.56 19.40
CA GLU A 145 -14.85 -1.15 20.54
C GLU A 145 -13.32 -1.01 20.41
N MET A 146 -12.77 -1.37 19.25
CA MET A 146 -11.33 -1.25 19.00
C MET A 146 -10.85 0.21 19.05
N GLY A 147 -11.64 1.16 18.54
CA GLY A 147 -11.35 2.59 18.62
C GLY A 147 -11.29 3.09 20.07
N GLU A 148 -12.26 2.69 20.92
CA GLU A 148 -12.25 3.01 22.35
C GLU A 148 -11.02 2.42 23.05
N LYS A 149 -10.61 1.18 22.70
CA LYS A 149 -9.39 0.57 23.25
C LYS A 149 -8.12 1.25 22.74
N ALA A 150 -8.09 1.72 21.49
CA ALA A 150 -6.97 2.49 20.97
C ALA A 150 -6.80 3.83 21.71
N VAL A 151 -7.89 4.54 22.00
CA VAL A 151 -7.86 5.75 22.85
C VAL A 151 -7.39 5.44 24.26
N ALA A 152 -7.88 4.35 24.86
CA ALA A 152 -7.45 3.92 26.19
C ALA A 152 -5.95 3.61 26.24
N ALA A 153 -5.42 2.92 25.21
CA ALA A 153 -4.00 2.63 25.07
C ALA A 153 -3.15 3.92 25.03
N ALA A 154 -3.56 4.90 24.22
CA ALA A 154 -2.85 6.17 24.09
C ALA A 154 -2.89 6.99 25.40
N LYS A 155 -4.04 7.03 26.06
CA LYS A 155 -4.20 7.70 27.36
C LYS A 155 -3.35 7.06 28.47
N ALA A 156 -3.20 5.73 28.48
CA ALA A 156 -2.40 5.00 29.48
C ALA A 156 -0.91 5.37 29.46
N VAL A 157 -0.44 5.97 28.35
CA VAL A 157 0.95 6.42 28.19
C VAL A 157 1.08 7.94 28.06
N ASN A 158 0.00 8.69 28.31
CA ASN A 158 -0.06 10.14 28.15
C ASN A 158 0.48 10.59 26.78
N TYR A 159 0.01 9.93 25.70
CA TYR A 159 0.52 10.17 24.37
C TYR A 159 0.10 11.54 23.82
N SER A 160 1.05 12.25 23.23
CA SER A 160 0.85 13.52 22.55
C SER A 160 1.46 13.47 21.15
N GLY A 161 0.73 13.93 20.14
CA GLY A 161 1.08 13.88 18.72
C GLY A 161 0.19 12.94 17.91
N ALA A 162 0.60 12.69 16.66
CA ALA A 162 0.00 11.68 15.80
C ALA A 162 0.69 10.34 16.00
N GLY A 163 -0.07 9.31 16.35
CA GLY A 163 0.42 7.95 16.57
C GLY A 163 -0.57 6.92 16.08
N THR A 164 -0.20 5.67 16.13
CA THR A 164 -1.02 4.56 15.67
C THR A 164 -0.97 3.41 16.65
N ILE A 165 -2.13 2.84 16.95
CA ILE A 165 -2.25 1.60 17.72
C ILE A 165 -2.55 0.46 16.74
N GLU A 166 -1.65 -0.50 16.66
CA GLU A 166 -1.78 -1.68 15.81
C GLU A 166 -2.36 -2.87 16.58
N PHE A 167 -3.26 -3.59 15.93
CA PHE A 167 -3.93 -4.77 16.44
C PHE A 167 -3.81 -5.95 15.46
N LEU A 168 -3.73 -7.15 16.03
CA LEU A 168 -4.04 -8.39 15.31
C LEU A 168 -5.49 -8.77 15.59
N VAL A 169 -6.25 -9.05 14.54
CA VAL A 169 -7.65 -9.49 14.65
C VAL A 169 -7.78 -10.88 14.07
N ASP A 170 -8.20 -11.86 14.88
CA ASP A 170 -8.35 -13.24 14.44
C ASP A 170 -9.62 -13.47 13.61
N LYS A 171 -9.77 -14.66 13.03
CA LYS A 171 -10.95 -15.06 12.23
C LYS A 171 -12.28 -15.03 13.02
N ASN A 172 -12.22 -15.09 14.35
CA ASN A 172 -13.37 -15.02 15.25
C ASN A 172 -13.68 -13.58 15.67
N ARG A 173 -12.91 -12.59 15.13
CA ARG A 173 -13.00 -11.17 15.48
C ARG A 173 -12.56 -10.83 16.91
N ASN A 174 -11.78 -11.68 17.56
CA ASN A 174 -11.05 -11.28 18.74
C ASN A 174 -9.85 -10.43 18.28
N PHE A 175 -9.61 -9.32 19.00
CA PHE A 175 -8.52 -8.43 18.67
C PHE A 175 -7.53 -8.30 19.82
N TYR A 176 -6.28 -8.09 19.49
CA TYR A 176 -5.16 -8.05 20.43
C TYR A 176 -4.21 -6.93 20.06
N PHE A 177 -3.82 -6.13 21.03
CA PHE A 177 -2.78 -5.11 20.85
C PHE A 177 -1.48 -5.76 20.36
N LEU A 178 -0.92 -5.20 19.31
CA LEU A 178 0.36 -5.60 18.72
C LEU A 178 1.47 -4.66 19.17
N GLU A 179 1.35 -3.38 18.79
CA GLU A 179 2.31 -2.34 19.15
C GLU A 179 1.70 -0.93 18.99
N MET A 180 2.42 0.07 19.49
CA MET A 180 2.12 1.48 19.27
C MET A 180 3.25 2.13 18.47
N ASN A 181 2.93 2.72 17.35
CA ASN A 181 3.84 3.56 16.61
C ASN A 181 3.69 5.01 17.03
N THR A 182 4.73 5.55 17.68
CA THR A 182 4.74 6.92 18.22
C THR A 182 5.22 7.96 17.21
N ARG A 183 4.73 7.84 15.99
CA ARG A 183 5.06 8.68 14.82
C ARG A 183 3.94 8.62 13.80
N LEU A 184 3.97 9.55 12.85
CA LEU A 184 3.16 9.44 11.64
C LEU A 184 3.62 8.24 10.82
N GLN A 185 2.69 7.48 10.27
CA GLN A 185 2.96 6.32 9.41
C GLN A 185 2.85 6.67 7.93
N VAL A 186 3.39 5.80 7.06
CA VAL A 186 3.36 5.98 5.60
C VAL A 186 1.92 6.07 5.11
N GLU A 187 1.06 5.22 5.61
CA GLU A 187 -0.33 5.01 5.22
C GLU A 187 -1.35 6.01 5.82
N HIS A 188 -0.86 7.08 6.47
CA HIS A 188 -1.75 8.13 7.01
C HIS A 188 -2.68 8.79 5.98
N PRO A 189 -2.30 8.91 4.68
CA PRO A 189 -3.14 9.58 3.70
C PRO A 189 -4.52 8.95 3.54
N ILE A 190 -4.67 7.63 3.67
CA ILE A 190 -6.00 7.01 3.55
C ILE A 190 -6.94 7.43 4.69
N THR A 191 -6.40 7.68 5.89
CA THR A 191 -7.18 8.25 7.00
C THR A 191 -7.57 9.69 6.68
N GLU A 192 -6.65 10.52 6.18
CA GLU A 192 -6.91 11.90 5.79
C GLU A 192 -8.05 11.99 4.77
N GLU A 193 -8.03 11.10 3.76
CA GLU A 193 -9.04 11.07 2.69
C GLU A 193 -10.44 10.68 3.19
N VAL A 194 -10.55 9.75 4.16
CA VAL A 194 -11.86 9.31 4.65
C VAL A 194 -12.41 10.16 5.80
N VAL A 195 -11.54 10.86 6.56
CA VAL A 195 -11.96 11.67 7.72
C VAL A 195 -11.97 13.17 7.39
N GLY A 196 -11.13 13.61 6.44
CA GLY A 196 -11.01 15.02 6.08
C GLY A 196 -10.17 15.84 7.07
N VAL A 197 -9.17 15.23 7.69
CA VAL A 197 -8.25 15.84 8.66
C VAL A 197 -6.82 15.78 8.12
N ASP A 198 -6.12 16.90 8.09
CA ASP A 198 -4.70 17.00 7.76
C ASP A 198 -3.86 16.66 9.01
N LEU A 199 -3.32 15.45 9.06
CA LEU A 199 -2.59 14.92 10.21
C LEU A 199 -1.27 15.66 10.46
N VAL A 200 -0.59 16.10 9.43
CA VAL A 200 0.67 16.86 9.55
C VAL A 200 0.39 18.23 10.17
N LYS A 201 -0.68 18.87 9.74
CA LYS A 201 -1.12 20.14 10.32
C LYS A 201 -1.50 20.00 11.78
N GLU A 202 -2.21 18.92 12.14
CA GLU A 202 -2.56 18.64 13.53
C GLU A 202 -1.31 18.36 14.38
N GLN A 203 -0.30 17.64 13.87
CA GLN A 203 0.97 17.49 14.58
C GLN A 203 1.64 18.83 14.91
N ILE A 204 1.64 19.77 13.95
CA ILE A 204 2.21 21.10 14.13
C ILE A 204 1.42 21.88 15.20
N ARG A 205 0.09 21.82 15.19
CA ARG A 205 -0.78 22.46 16.19
C ARG A 205 -0.53 21.91 17.59
N ILE A 206 -0.47 20.59 17.72
CA ILE A 206 -0.20 19.91 18.98
C ILE A 206 1.19 20.28 19.51
N ALA A 207 2.20 20.34 18.62
CA ALA A 207 3.55 20.77 18.98
C ALA A 207 3.62 22.25 19.40
N ASN A 208 2.71 23.09 18.88
CA ASN A 208 2.52 24.47 19.32
C ASN A 208 1.66 24.62 20.58
N ASP A 209 1.41 23.51 21.31
CA ASP A 209 0.62 23.43 22.53
C ASP A 209 -0.85 23.86 22.39
N GLU A 210 -1.41 23.78 21.17
CA GLU A 210 -2.82 24.03 20.94
C GLU A 210 -3.68 22.89 21.48
N VAL A 211 -4.84 23.22 22.05
CA VAL A 211 -5.83 22.22 22.47
C VAL A 211 -6.46 21.56 21.23
N LEU A 212 -6.56 20.25 21.26
CA LEU A 212 -7.18 19.50 20.18
C LEU A 212 -8.64 19.91 20.00
N HIS A 213 -8.96 20.46 18.83
CA HIS A 213 -10.30 20.96 18.52
C HIS A 213 -11.25 19.87 18.00
N LEU A 214 -10.72 18.69 17.69
CA LEU A 214 -11.49 17.54 17.20
C LEU A 214 -12.19 16.84 18.37
N ARG A 215 -13.47 16.54 18.20
CA ARG A 215 -14.28 15.79 19.15
C ARG A 215 -14.66 14.45 18.55
N GLN A 216 -14.54 13.36 19.32
CA GLN A 216 -14.79 12.01 18.80
C GLN A 216 -16.18 11.83 18.20
N GLU A 217 -17.19 12.45 18.81
CA GLU A 217 -18.60 12.40 18.38
C GLU A 217 -18.88 13.16 17.08
N GLU A 218 -17.99 14.04 16.66
CA GLU A 218 -18.09 14.81 15.43
C GLU A 218 -17.33 14.18 14.26
N LEU A 219 -16.50 13.16 14.57
CA LEU A 219 -15.70 12.46 13.57
C LEU A 219 -16.48 11.31 12.94
N PHE A 220 -16.35 11.17 11.64
CA PHE A 220 -16.95 10.08 10.87
C PHE A 220 -16.12 9.75 9.64
N GLN A 221 -16.17 8.50 9.23
CA GLN A 221 -15.55 8.05 7.98
C GLN A 221 -16.52 8.26 6.82
N ARG A 222 -16.04 8.82 5.71
CA ARG A 222 -16.81 9.02 4.49
C ARG A 222 -16.12 8.35 3.30
N GLY A 223 -16.86 7.46 2.64
CA GLY A 223 -16.35 6.76 1.48
C GLY A 223 -15.33 5.68 1.84
N HIS A 224 -14.40 5.46 0.93
CA HIS A 224 -13.37 4.44 1.04
C HIS A 224 -12.09 4.90 0.33
N ALA A 225 -10.95 4.75 0.99
CA ALA A 225 -9.65 5.08 0.42
C ALA A 225 -8.78 3.82 0.34
N ILE A 226 -7.95 3.75 -0.71
CA ILE A 226 -6.95 2.70 -0.91
C ILE A 226 -5.63 3.39 -1.23
N GLU A 227 -4.55 2.95 -0.58
CA GLU A 227 -3.18 3.35 -0.88
C GLU A 227 -2.41 2.17 -1.47
N CYS A 228 -1.58 2.44 -2.47
CA CYS A 228 -0.60 1.51 -3.01
C CYS A 228 0.79 2.14 -2.88
N ARG A 229 1.72 1.42 -2.27
CA ARG A 229 3.13 1.85 -2.20
C ARG A 229 3.83 1.53 -3.50
N ILE A 230 4.29 2.57 -4.20
CA ILE A 230 5.03 2.44 -5.45
C ILE A 230 6.51 2.32 -5.12
N CYS A 231 7.10 1.18 -5.46
CA CYS A 231 8.49 0.86 -5.14
C CYS A 231 9.29 0.56 -6.42
N ALA A 232 10.54 1.02 -6.42
CA ALA A 232 11.53 0.67 -7.43
C ALA A 232 12.11 -0.72 -7.16
N GLU A 233 11.33 -1.76 -7.51
CA GLU A 233 11.62 -3.18 -7.23
C GLU A 233 11.34 -4.06 -8.43
N ASP A 234 12.18 -5.07 -8.63
CA ASP A 234 11.96 -6.14 -9.60
C ASP A 234 11.13 -7.26 -8.96
N THR A 235 9.82 -7.24 -9.19
CA THR A 235 8.89 -8.21 -8.61
C THR A 235 9.07 -9.63 -9.16
N GLU A 236 9.69 -9.79 -10.35
CA GLU A 236 9.98 -11.09 -10.95
C GLU A 236 11.27 -11.70 -10.39
N ASN A 237 12.16 -10.86 -9.86
CA ASN A 237 13.41 -11.26 -9.25
C ASN A 237 13.37 -11.02 -7.72
N ASN A 238 12.40 -11.67 -7.05
CA ASN A 238 12.23 -11.68 -5.60
C ASN A 238 12.20 -10.27 -4.95
N PHE A 239 11.66 -9.28 -5.68
CA PHE A 239 11.56 -7.88 -5.23
C PHE A 239 12.91 -7.24 -4.90
N MET A 240 13.94 -7.58 -5.69
CA MET A 240 15.21 -6.90 -5.56
C MET A 240 15.05 -5.40 -5.87
N PRO A 241 15.67 -4.50 -5.08
CA PRO A 241 15.71 -3.09 -5.41
C PRO A 241 16.22 -2.85 -6.84
N SER A 242 15.58 -1.96 -7.55
CA SER A 242 15.93 -1.58 -8.93
C SER A 242 16.37 -0.11 -8.97
N PRO A 243 17.60 0.19 -8.53
CA PRO A 243 18.14 1.55 -8.63
C PRO A 243 18.31 1.97 -10.08
N GLY A 244 18.35 3.26 -10.33
CA GLY A 244 18.56 3.80 -11.67
C GLY A 244 17.90 5.16 -11.86
N ILE A 245 17.96 5.65 -13.10
CA ILE A 245 17.43 6.97 -13.47
C ILE A 245 16.04 6.80 -14.06
N ILE A 246 15.08 7.56 -13.55
CA ILE A 246 13.73 7.67 -14.11
C ILE A 246 13.84 8.40 -15.46
N LYS A 247 13.54 7.68 -16.56
CA LYS A 247 13.59 8.24 -17.92
C LYS A 247 12.30 8.95 -18.31
N GLN A 248 11.17 8.40 -17.87
CA GLN A 248 9.85 8.98 -18.08
C GLN A 248 8.99 8.75 -16.84
N LEU A 249 8.26 9.78 -16.44
CA LEU A 249 7.30 9.75 -15.35
C LEU A 249 5.98 10.33 -15.83
N THR A 250 4.91 9.55 -15.76
CA THR A 250 3.54 10.04 -15.98
C THR A 250 2.70 9.67 -14.77
N GLU A 251 2.38 10.66 -13.97
CA GLU A 251 1.54 10.49 -12.78
C GLU A 251 0.05 10.64 -13.15
N PRO A 252 -0.80 9.70 -12.73
CA PRO A 252 -2.24 9.81 -12.94
C PRO A 252 -2.83 10.94 -12.10
N ASN A 253 -3.98 11.47 -12.55
CA ASN A 253 -4.68 12.51 -11.82
C ASN A 253 -6.21 12.36 -11.93
N GLY A 254 -6.95 13.32 -11.36
CA GLY A 254 -8.40 13.38 -11.41
C GLY A 254 -9.05 13.36 -10.03
N ILE A 255 -10.38 13.40 -10.02
CA ILE A 255 -11.15 13.43 -8.76
C ILE A 255 -10.89 12.19 -7.92
N GLY A 256 -10.51 12.40 -6.63
CA GLY A 256 -10.21 11.33 -5.68
C GLY A 256 -8.94 10.55 -6.03
N VAL A 257 -7.96 11.22 -6.63
CA VAL A 257 -6.60 10.71 -6.86
C VAL A 257 -5.62 11.64 -6.19
N ARG A 258 -4.75 11.08 -5.34
CA ARG A 258 -3.66 11.78 -4.66
C ARG A 258 -2.37 10.99 -4.86
N ILE A 259 -1.28 11.70 -5.10
CA ILE A 259 0.06 11.12 -5.17
C ILE A 259 0.95 11.89 -4.22
N ASP A 260 1.55 11.17 -3.27
CA ASP A 260 2.58 11.70 -2.41
C ASP A 260 3.92 11.12 -2.91
N SER A 261 4.67 11.90 -3.66
CA SER A 261 5.91 11.50 -4.32
C SER A 261 6.96 12.61 -4.20
N TYR A 262 8.22 12.24 -4.38
CA TYR A 262 9.36 13.19 -4.40
C TYR A 262 10.19 13.08 -5.66
N VAL A 263 9.86 12.14 -6.56
CA VAL A 263 10.64 11.85 -7.76
C VAL A 263 10.15 12.65 -8.97
N TYR A 264 11.00 12.80 -9.98
CA TYR A 264 10.75 13.49 -11.24
C TYR A 264 11.56 12.84 -12.36
N GLU A 265 11.28 13.18 -13.61
CA GLU A 265 12.09 12.71 -14.74
C GLU A 265 13.55 13.16 -14.62
N GLY A 266 14.47 12.21 -14.74
CA GLY A 266 15.90 12.42 -14.50
C GLY A 266 16.35 12.16 -13.06
N TYR A 267 15.42 11.91 -12.11
CA TYR A 267 15.78 11.57 -10.73
C TYR A 267 16.46 10.20 -10.67
N GLU A 268 17.56 10.12 -9.92
CA GLU A 268 18.29 8.87 -9.67
C GLU A 268 17.83 8.24 -8.35
N ILE A 269 17.27 7.02 -8.43
CA ILE A 269 16.91 6.24 -7.24
C ILE A 269 18.17 5.58 -6.68
N PRO A 270 18.59 5.97 -5.45
CA PRO A 270 19.80 5.44 -4.85
C PRO A 270 19.59 4.06 -4.23
N ILE A 271 20.70 3.35 -4.00
CA ILE A 271 20.70 2.03 -3.33
C ILE A 271 20.70 2.12 -1.79
N TYR A 272 20.83 3.32 -1.24
CA TYR A 272 21.09 3.53 0.18
C TYR A 272 19.84 3.73 1.03
N TYR A 273 18.70 3.91 0.40
CA TYR A 273 17.41 4.17 1.06
C TYR A 273 16.37 3.14 0.66
N ASP A 274 15.18 3.26 1.28
CA ASP A 274 14.00 2.47 0.94
C ASP A 274 13.66 2.63 -0.57
N PRO A 275 13.31 1.55 -1.29
CA PRO A 275 12.96 1.62 -2.70
C PRO A 275 11.62 2.31 -2.97
N MET A 276 10.88 2.71 -1.97
CA MET A 276 9.58 3.39 -2.13
C MET A 276 9.78 4.78 -2.74
N ILE A 277 9.20 5.01 -3.91
CA ILE A 277 9.31 6.23 -4.69
C ILE A 277 8.07 7.10 -4.66
N GLY A 278 6.98 6.56 -4.16
CA GLY A 278 5.74 7.31 -4.01
C GLY A 278 4.63 6.47 -3.41
N LYS A 279 3.56 7.15 -3.02
CA LYS A 279 2.30 6.58 -2.60
C LYS A 279 1.22 7.01 -3.57
N LEU A 280 0.48 6.05 -4.09
CA LEU A 280 -0.69 6.30 -4.92
C LEU A 280 -1.93 6.04 -4.10
N ILE A 281 -2.70 7.08 -3.84
CA ILE A 281 -3.90 7.04 -3.01
C ILE A 281 -5.12 7.35 -3.87
N VAL A 282 -6.19 6.60 -3.68
CA VAL A 282 -7.49 6.91 -4.27
C VAL A 282 -8.57 6.95 -3.19
N TRP A 283 -9.54 7.81 -3.39
CA TRP A 283 -10.76 7.88 -2.60
C TRP A 283 -11.99 7.75 -3.50
N ALA A 284 -13.02 7.05 -3.03
CA ALA A 284 -14.33 6.98 -3.69
C ALA A 284 -15.45 6.83 -2.66
N THR A 285 -16.70 6.96 -3.11
CA THR A 285 -17.88 6.84 -2.23
C THR A 285 -18.12 5.42 -1.72
N THR A 286 -17.60 4.41 -2.40
CA THR A 286 -17.69 2.99 -2.01
C THR A 286 -16.36 2.30 -2.26
N ARG A 287 -16.12 1.17 -1.57
CA ARG A 287 -14.95 0.33 -1.78
C ARG A 287 -14.82 -0.15 -3.23
N GLN A 288 -15.90 -0.59 -3.83
CA GLN A 288 -15.89 -1.03 -5.23
C GLN A 288 -15.40 0.08 -6.17
N TYR A 289 -15.93 1.29 -6.04
CA TYR A 289 -15.49 2.43 -6.86
C TYR A 289 -14.04 2.84 -6.55
N ALA A 290 -13.57 2.65 -5.31
CA ALA A 290 -12.16 2.88 -4.99
C ALA A 290 -11.25 1.86 -5.70
N ILE A 291 -11.62 0.57 -5.73
CA ILE A 291 -10.90 -0.47 -6.48
C ILE A 291 -10.88 -0.16 -7.97
N GLU A 292 -12.01 0.19 -8.58
CA GLU A 292 -12.10 0.54 -9.99
C GLU A 292 -11.23 1.76 -10.32
N ARG A 293 -11.25 2.78 -9.46
CA ARG A 293 -10.39 3.96 -9.58
C ARG A 293 -8.92 3.60 -9.46
N MET A 294 -8.54 2.77 -8.48
CA MET A 294 -7.17 2.32 -8.32
C MET A 294 -6.68 1.54 -9.55
N ARG A 295 -7.51 0.67 -10.14
CA ARG A 295 -7.20 -0.04 -11.38
C ARG A 295 -6.90 0.92 -12.52
N ARG A 296 -7.74 1.95 -12.71
CA ARG A 296 -7.55 2.99 -13.75
C ARG A 296 -6.23 3.72 -13.52
N VAL A 297 -6.00 4.27 -12.33
CA VAL A 297 -4.80 5.08 -12.07
C VAL A 297 -3.51 4.27 -12.10
N LEU A 298 -3.52 3.00 -11.67
CA LEU A 298 -2.39 2.09 -11.82
C LEU A 298 -2.08 1.81 -13.31
N TYR A 299 -3.11 1.77 -14.18
CA TYR A 299 -2.91 1.62 -15.61
C TYR A 299 -2.30 2.88 -16.24
N GLU A 300 -2.74 4.05 -15.81
CA GLU A 300 -2.26 5.36 -16.30
C GLU A 300 -0.85 5.70 -15.78
N TYR A 301 -0.46 5.18 -14.61
CA TYR A 301 0.85 5.45 -14.01
C TYR A 301 1.97 4.78 -14.82
N LYS A 302 2.87 5.60 -15.37
CA LYS A 302 3.99 5.13 -16.17
C LYS A 302 5.31 5.62 -15.59
N ILE A 303 6.19 4.67 -15.32
CA ILE A 303 7.56 4.92 -14.88
C ILE A 303 8.46 4.05 -15.73
N THR A 304 9.41 4.65 -16.42
CA THR A 304 10.40 3.94 -17.25
C THR A 304 11.83 4.29 -16.83
N GLY A 305 12.78 3.43 -17.22
CA GLY A 305 14.19 3.57 -16.85
C GLY A 305 14.63 2.63 -15.73
N LEU A 306 13.68 2.14 -14.93
CA LEU A 306 13.90 1.17 -13.86
C LEU A 306 12.68 0.23 -13.74
N LYS A 307 12.82 -0.86 -12.99
CA LYS A 307 11.69 -1.76 -12.70
C LYS A 307 10.92 -1.25 -11.49
N THR A 308 9.60 -1.43 -11.51
CA THR A 308 8.70 -1.05 -10.40
C THR A 308 7.71 -2.18 -10.10
N ASN A 309 7.10 -2.11 -8.92
CA ASN A 309 6.05 -3.03 -8.51
C ASN A 309 4.66 -2.71 -9.10
N LEU A 310 4.51 -1.75 -10.02
CA LEU A 310 3.22 -1.34 -10.62
C LEU A 310 2.43 -2.51 -11.21
N SER A 311 3.10 -3.42 -11.96
CA SER A 311 2.43 -4.60 -12.54
C SER A 311 1.94 -5.57 -11.47
N TYR A 312 2.65 -5.68 -10.37
CA TYR A 312 2.26 -6.49 -9.22
C TYR A 312 1.04 -5.91 -8.50
N LEU A 313 1.00 -4.59 -8.28
CA LEU A 313 -0.13 -3.88 -7.69
C LEU A 313 -1.40 -4.00 -8.56
N LYS A 314 -1.26 -3.91 -9.89
CA LYS A 314 -2.37 -4.19 -10.83
C LYS A 314 -2.96 -5.58 -10.60
N ARG A 315 -2.13 -6.61 -10.44
CA ARG A 315 -2.60 -7.98 -10.17
C ARG A 315 -3.31 -8.08 -8.82
N ILE A 316 -2.80 -7.43 -7.76
CA ILE A 316 -3.48 -7.38 -6.46
C ILE A 316 -4.91 -6.85 -6.61
N MET A 317 -5.09 -5.72 -7.29
CA MET A 317 -6.41 -5.10 -7.49
C MET A 317 -7.40 -5.99 -8.27
N HIS A 318 -6.93 -7.02 -8.98
CA HIS A 318 -7.79 -7.96 -9.72
C HIS A 318 -7.93 -9.31 -9.02
N THR A 319 -7.23 -9.55 -7.91
CA THR A 319 -7.34 -10.79 -7.15
C THR A 319 -8.72 -10.91 -6.52
N PRO A 320 -9.45 -12.04 -6.72
CA PRO A 320 -10.80 -12.20 -6.19
C PRO A 320 -10.92 -11.97 -4.69
N ASP A 321 -9.95 -12.47 -3.89
CA ASP A 321 -9.95 -12.32 -2.44
C ASP A 321 -9.86 -10.84 -2.03
N PHE A 322 -9.01 -10.03 -2.71
CA PHE A 322 -8.93 -8.59 -2.48
C PHE A 322 -10.24 -7.89 -2.85
N VAL A 323 -10.81 -8.21 -4.02
CA VAL A 323 -12.06 -7.60 -4.51
C VAL A 323 -13.21 -7.85 -3.54
N LYS A 324 -13.31 -9.06 -2.99
CA LYS A 324 -14.34 -9.42 -2.01
C LYS A 324 -14.09 -8.85 -0.60
N GLY A 325 -12.85 -8.46 -0.29
CA GLY A 325 -12.45 -8.09 1.07
C GLY A 325 -12.23 -9.30 2.00
N GLU A 326 -12.02 -10.47 1.41
CA GLU A 326 -11.80 -11.76 2.11
C GLU A 326 -10.31 -12.10 2.11
N TYR A 327 -9.51 -11.35 2.85
CA TYR A 327 -8.06 -11.53 2.90
C TYR A 327 -7.51 -11.26 4.30
N ASN A 328 -6.32 -11.79 4.58
CA ASN A 328 -5.60 -11.64 5.84
C ASN A 328 -4.09 -11.47 5.56
N THR A 329 -3.24 -11.51 6.58
CA THR A 329 -1.78 -11.32 6.43
C THR A 329 -1.10 -12.36 5.54
N LEU A 330 -1.74 -13.49 5.25
CA LEU A 330 -1.25 -14.52 4.32
C LEU A 330 -1.71 -14.30 2.86
N PHE A 331 -2.36 -13.17 2.57
CA PHE A 331 -2.92 -12.86 1.23
C PHE A 331 -1.90 -13.06 0.10
N ILE A 332 -0.70 -12.51 0.25
CA ILE A 332 0.37 -12.58 -0.75
C ILE A 332 0.81 -14.03 -0.98
N GLU A 333 0.98 -14.78 0.10
CA GLU A 333 1.40 -16.18 0.05
C GLU A 333 0.35 -17.06 -0.64
N LYS A 334 -0.92 -16.96 -0.19
CA LYS A 334 -2.05 -17.69 -0.76
C LYS A 334 -2.25 -17.43 -2.25
N ASN A 335 -2.01 -16.19 -2.69
CA ASN A 335 -2.21 -15.76 -4.07
C ASN A 335 -0.91 -15.70 -4.90
N SER A 336 0.21 -16.23 -4.40
CA SER A 336 1.53 -16.11 -4.99
C SER A 336 1.61 -16.51 -6.46
N ARG A 337 0.94 -17.61 -6.86
CA ARG A 337 0.90 -18.06 -8.26
C ARG A 337 0.27 -17.05 -9.21
N MET A 338 -0.78 -16.34 -8.78
CA MET A 338 -1.46 -15.33 -9.58
C MET A 338 -0.67 -14.02 -9.60
N LEU A 339 -0.11 -13.65 -8.46
CA LEU A 339 0.61 -12.40 -8.27
C LEU A 339 1.99 -12.39 -8.93
N LEU A 340 2.68 -13.55 -9.00
CA LEU A 340 4.02 -13.71 -9.57
C LEU A 340 4.01 -14.24 -11.02
N ARG A 341 2.84 -14.51 -11.61
CA ARG A 341 2.79 -14.83 -13.03
C ARG A 341 3.44 -13.68 -13.80
N SER A 342 4.65 -13.91 -14.29
CA SER A 342 5.14 -13.17 -15.45
C SER A 342 4.09 -13.37 -16.55
N ASN A 343 3.84 -12.36 -17.36
CA ASN A 343 3.01 -12.50 -18.57
C ASN A 343 3.71 -13.45 -19.57
N GLY A 344 4.05 -14.65 -19.11
CA GLY A 344 4.74 -15.69 -19.85
C GLY A 344 3.78 -16.61 -20.57
N ASN A 345 2.74 -16.10 -21.21
CA ASN A 345 2.29 -16.71 -22.43
C ASN A 345 2.91 -15.91 -23.57
N ASN A 346 4.15 -16.26 -23.94
CA ASN A 346 4.79 -15.73 -25.14
C ASN A 346 3.84 -15.80 -26.34
N GLU A 347 2.99 -16.82 -26.41
CA GLU A 347 1.99 -17.02 -27.46
C GLU A 347 0.89 -15.94 -27.49
N GLU A 348 0.39 -15.49 -26.34
CA GLU A 348 -0.57 -14.36 -26.27
C GLU A 348 0.12 -13.02 -26.62
N ILE A 349 1.33 -12.80 -26.14
CA ILE A 349 2.11 -11.60 -26.46
C ILE A 349 2.48 -11.60 -27.94
N GLU A 350 2.89 -12.74 -28.51
CA GLU A 350 3.17 -12.91 -29.94
C GLU A 350 1.92 -12.68 -30.78
N ASN A 351 0.76 -13.20 -30.35
CA ASN A 351 -0.51 -12.97 -31.03
C ASN A 351 -0.94 -11.49 -30.99
N ILE A 352 -0.78 -10.81 -29.84
CA ILE A 352 -1.05 -9.38 -29.71
C ILE A 352 -0.07 -8.57 -30.57
N ALA A 353 1.20 -8.92 -30.58
CA ALA A 353 2.21 -8.27 -31.43
C ALA A 353 1.93 -8.46 -32.90
N MET A 354 1.50 -9.66 -33.33
CA MET A 354 1.08 -9.93 -34.72
C MET A 354 -0.16 -9.11 -35.10
N ILE A 355 -1.16 -9.03 -34.23
CA ILE A 355 -2.38 -8.23 -34.48
C ILE A 355 -2.02 -6.74 -34.57
N ALA A 356 -1.20 -6.23 -33.67
CA ALA A 356 -0.75 -4.83 -33.68
C ALA A 356 0.03 -4.51 -34.95
N SER A 357 0.96 -5.39 -35.37
CA SER A 357 1.73 -5.24 -36.62
C SER A 357 0.85 -5.30 -37.86
N TYR A 358 -0.19 -6.14 -37.84
CA TYR A 358 -1.14 -6.21 -38.92
C TYR A 358 -2.03 -4.97 -39.02
N ILE A 359 -2.47 -4.41 -37.89
CA ILE A 359 -3.20 -3.14 -37.88
C ILE A 359 -2.33 -2.00 -38.40
N ASP A 360 -1.06 -1.91 -37.98
CA ASP A 360 -0.11 -0.90 -38.47
C ASP A 360 0.11 -1.04 -39.98
N TYR A 361 0.25 -2.28 -40.46
CA TYR A 361 0.35 -2.54 -41.91
C TYR A 361 -0.90 -2.08 -42.69
N LEU A 362 -2.12 -2.33 -42.15
CA LEU A 362 -3.36 -1.88 -42.80
C LEU A 362 -3.47 -0.34 -42.80
N MET A 363 -3.10 0.32 -41.69
CA MET A 363 -3.09 1.80 -41.61
C MET A 363 -2.10 2.40 -42.64
N ASN A 364 -0.92 1.83 -42.79
CA ASN A 364 0.08 2.26 -43.76
C ASN A 364 -0.38 2.00 -45.19
N LEU A 365 -1.13 0.93 -45.46
CA LEU A 365 -1.76 0.67 -46.75
C LEU A 365 -2.82 1.72 -47.14
N GLU A 366 -3.65 2.14 -46.17
CA GLU A 366 -4.66 3.18 -46.42
C GLU A 366 -4.02 4.57 -46.62
N GLU A 367 -2.99 4.91 -45.85
CA GLU A 367 -2.22 6.15 -46.09
C GLU A 367 -1.54 6.17 -47.46
N ASN A 368 -0.96 5.07 -47.86
CA ASN A 368 -0.36 4.96 -49.20
C ASN A 368 -1.39 5.06 -50.31
N LYS A 369 -2.59 4.47 -50.17
CA LYS A 369 -3.68 4.61 -51.14
C LYS A 369 -4.20 6.04 -51.21
N SER A 370 -4.36 6.71 -50.09
CA SER A 370 -4.78 8.12 -50.06
C SER A 370 -3.72 9.04 -50.64
N SER A 371 -2.43 8.80 -50.37
CA SER A 371 -1.32 9.55 -50.96
C SER A 371 -1.23 9.36 -52.48
N GLN A 372 -1.42 8.14 -53.00
CA GLN A 372 -1.50 7.89 -54.44
C GLN A 372 -2.73 8.54 -55.09
N TYR A 373 -3.87 8.54 -54.44
CA TYR A 373 -5.09 9.21 -54.90
C TYR A 373 -4.89 10.73 -55.02
N TYR A 374 -4.26 11.37 -54.04
CA TYR A 374 -3.95 12.80 -54.10
C TYR A 374 -2.87 13.13 -55.14
N ALA A 375 -1.87 12.28 -55.30
CA ALA A 375 -0.84 12.43 -56.36
C ALA A 375 -1.42 12.32 -57.76
N SER A 376 -2.33 11.36 -58.01
CA SER A 376 -3.01 11.20 -59.28
C SER A 376 -3.89 12.41 -59.64
N LYS A 377 -4.64 12.95 -58.67
CA LYS A 377 -5.43 14.17 -58.86
C LYS A 377 -4.58 15.43 -59.14
N GLN A 378 -3.39 15.52 -58.54
CA GLN A 378 -2.46 16.61 -58.88
C GLN A 378 -1.91 16.49 -60.29
N THR A 379 -1.65 15.26 -60.78
CA THR A 379 -1.20 15.00 -62.15
C THR A 379 -2.29 15.30 -63.17
N GLU A 380 -3.55 14.91 -62.93
CA GLU A 380 -4.70 15.29 -63.78
C GLU A 380 -4.92 16.80 -63.86
N LYS A 381 -4.76 17.54 -62.77
CA LYS A 381 -4.80 19.00 -62.79
C LYS A 381 -3.65 19.64 -63.58
N LYS A 382 -2.48 19.01 -63.62
CA LYS A 382 -1.32 19.50 -64.33
C LYS A 382 -1.42 19.25 -65.87
N TYR A 383 -2.06 18.16 -66.28
CA TYR A 383 -2.24 17.83 -67.72
C TYR A 383 -3.59 18.32 -68.26
N GLY A 384 -4.60 18.58 -67.45
CA GLY A 384 -5.91 19.13 -67.86
C GLY A 384 -5.90 20.59 -68.29
N ASN A 385 -4.81 21.32 -68.08
CA ASN A 385 -4.69 22.75 -68.42
C ASN A 385 -3.96 23.03 -69.77
N THR A 386 -3.59 21.97 -70.55
CA THR A 386 -2.84 22.14 -71.75
C THR A 386 -3.68 22.09 -73.06
N TYR A 387 -5.02 21.99 -72.98
CA TYR A 387 -5.91 22.16 -74.08
C TYR A 387 -6.63 23.49 -74.05
N ARG A 388 -5.91 24.61 -74.36
CA ARG A 388 -6.53 25.86 -74.82
C ARG A 388 -6.71 25.82 -76.29
N ARG A 389 -7.95 25.85 -76.78
CA ARG A 389 -8.35 26.02 -78.15
C ARG A 389 -7.77 27.30 -78.76
N PRO A 390 -7.44 27.28 -80.10
CA PRO A 390 -6.90 28.47 -80.77
C PRO A 390 -7.99 29.52 -81.00
N HIS A 391 -7.61 30.78 -80.87
CA HIS A 391 -8.41 31.96 -81.09
C HIS A 391 -8.97 31.99 -82.56
N ARG A 392 -10.29 32.10 -82.70
CA ARG A 392 -10.92 32.73 -83.89
C ARG A 392 -10.94 34.25 -83.66
N ARG A 393 -10.17 34.98 -84.48
CA ARG A 393 -10.35 36.38 -84.70
C ARG A 393 -11.66 36.57 -85.49
N CYS A 394 -12.59 37.37 -84.96
CA CYS A 394 -13.62 38.05 -85.77
C CYS A 394 -13.36 39.53 -85.69
N ASN A 395 -12.93 40.10 -86.86
CA ASN A 395 -12.97 41.50 -87.18
C ASN A 395 -14.43 41.93 -87.44
N PHE A 396 -14.91 42.95 -86.83
CA PHE A 396 -15.93 43.88 -87.29
C PHE A 396 -15.61 45.18 -86.53
N GLY A 397 -15.22 46.24 -87.14
CA GLY A 397 -15.83 47.03 -88.23
C GLY A 397 -16.43 48.24 -87.52
N GLU A 398 -15.80 49.39 -87.85
CA GLU A 398 -16.20 50.75 -87.45
C GLU A 398 -17.70 51.04 -87.70
N GLN A 399 -18.35 51.80 -86.88
CA GLN A 399 -18.98 53.13 -87.28
C GLN A 399 -19.56 53.84 -86.12
N ARG A 400 -19.05 55.03 -85.90
CA ARG A 400 -19.70 56.37 -85.80
C ARG A 400 -20.94 56.51 -84.89
N GLY A 401 -20.79 57.45 -83.99
CA GLY A 401 -21.80 58.21 -83.34
C GLY A 401 -21.28 58.95 -82.10
#